data_63371a34cc74db5e7fca317fbf6058b6
#
_entry.id   63371a34cc74db5e7fca317fbf6058b6
#
_cell.length_a   1.000
_cell.length_b   1.000
_cell.length_c   1.000
_cell.angle_alpha   90.00
_cell.angle_beta   90.00
_cell.angle_gamma   90.00
#
_symmetry.space_group_name_H-M   'P 1'
#
loop_
_entity.id
_entity.type
_entity.pdbx_description
1 polymer ?
#
loop_
_entity_poly.entity_id
_entity_poly.type
_entity_poly.pdbx_seq_one_letter_code
_entity_poly.pdbx_strand_id
1 'polypeptide(L)'
;VTVAAGNMFTVNISSSLPMLKSNAERRGRTSFAFMNREPRKILLHKGSTGLGFNIVGGEDGEGIFVSFILAGGPADLSGELRRGDRILSVNGVNLRNATHEQAAAALKRAGQTVTIIAQYRPEEYSRFESKIHDLREQMMNSSMSSGSGSLRT
;
A
#
# COMPACT_ATOMS: atom_id res chain seq x y z
N VAL A 1 13.14 1.08 -6.25
CA VAL A 1 13.45 1.20 -4.88
C VAL A 1 12.37 0.65 -4.02
N THR A 2 11.36 1.41 -3.87
CA THR A 2 10.21 0.96 -3.19
C THR A 2 9.72 -0.29 -3.77
N VAL A 3 10.05 -0.49 -4.94
CA VAL A 3 9.65 -1.62 -5.67
C VAL A 3 10.11 -2.90 -5.05
N ALA A 4 11.32 -2.89 -4.59
CA ALA A 4 11.87 -4.10 -4.03
C ALA A 4 11.08 -4.57 -2.83
N ALA A 5 10.81 -3.67 -1.95
CA ALA A 5 10.05 -4.05 -0.77
C ALA A 5 8.60 -4.35 -1.14
N GLY A 6 8.09 -3.63 -2.09
CA GLY A 6 6.77 -3.90 -2.56
C GLY A 6 6.64 -5.28 -3.11
N ASN A 7 7.68 -5.75 -3.72
CA ASN A 7 7.66 -7.07 -4.33
C ASN A 7 7.44 -8.18 -3.34
N MET A 8 7.79 -7.96 -2.12
CA MET A 8 7.56 -8.98 -1.12
C MET A 8 6.11 -9.30 -1.00
N PHE A 9 5.27 -8.37 -1.33
CA PHE A 9 3.85 -8.55 -1.19
C PHE A 9 3.16 -8.74 -2.52
N THR A 10 3.79 -8.36 -3.59
CA THR A 10 3.15 -8.40 -4.89
C THR A 10 2.81 -9.80 -5.35
N VAL A 11 3.55 -10.75 -4.89
CA VAL A 11 3.25 -12.12 -5.26
C VAL A 11 1.83 -12.47 -4.92
N ASN A 12 1.34 -11.97 -3.83
CA ASN A 12 0.01 -12.29 -3.39
C ASN A 12 -1.04 -11.45 -4.05
N ILE A 13 -0.63 -10.36 -4.61
CA ILE A 13 -1.56 -9.42 -5.17
C ILE A 13 -2.25 -9.90 -6.41
N SER A 14 -1.45 -10.40 -7.33
CA SER A 14 -1.98 -10.67 -8.65
C SER A 14 -3.12 -11.65 -8.66
N SER A 15 -3.13 -12.54 -7.75
CA SER A 15 -4.15 -13.58 -7.77
C SER A 15 -5.50 -13.13 -7.24
N SER A 16 -5.55 -12.03 -6.53
CA SER A 16 -6.81 -11.65 -5.91
C SER A 16 -7.41 -10.37 -6.40
N LEU A 17 -6.79 -9.76 -7.36
CA LEU A 17 -7.27 -8.47 -7.83
C LEU A 17 -8.75 -8.38 -8.13
N PRO A 18 -9.29 -9.26 -8.92
CA PRO A 18 -10.69 -9.11 -9.32
C PRO A 18 -11.66 -9.16 -8.18
N MET A 19 -11.37 -10.01 -7.23
CA MET A 19 -12.30 -10.18 -6.12
C MET A 19 -12.25 -9.03 -5.16
N LEU A 20 -11.08 -8.49 -5.01
CA LEU A 20 -10.91 -7.39 -4.10
C LEU A 20 -11.76 -6.20 -4.49
N LYS A 21 -11.78 -5.93 -5.77
CA LYS A 21 -12.48 -4.78 -6.25
C LYS A 21 -13.96 -4.85 -5.93
N SER A 22 -14.55 -5.96 -6.18
CA SER A 22 -15.96 -6.08 -5.95
C SER A 22 -16.29 -5.97 -4.47
N ASN A 23 -15.42 -6.45 -3.65
CA ASN A 23 -15.62 -6.36 -2.23
C ASN A 23 -15.60 -4.92 -1.74
N ALA A 24 -14.64 -4.18 -2.21
CA ALA A 24 -14.52 -2.80 -1.80
C ALA A 24 -15.73 -2.00 -2.22
N GLU A 25 -16.22 -2.28 -3.37
CA GLU A 25 -17.39 -1.55 -3.86
C GLU A 25 -18.63 -1.91 -3.10
N ARG A 26 -18.72 -3.15 -2.74
CA ARG A 26 -19.91 -3.60 -2.06
C ARG A 26 -20.13 -2.96 -0.73
N ARG A 27 -19.10 -2.56 -0.07
CA ARG A 27 -19.27 -1.93 1.21
C ARG A 27 -20.06 -0.66 1.12
N GLY A 28 -19.97 0.00 -0.01
CA GLY A 28 -20.82 1.13 -0.27
C GLY A 28 -20.82 2.22 0.75
N ARG A 29 -19.88 2.20 1.60
CA ARG A 29 -19.82 3.20 2.64
C ARG A 29 -18.84 4.27 2.36
N THR A 30 -18.46 4.34 1.13
CA THR A 30 -17.44 5.24 0.72
C THR A 30 -17.73 6.68 1.09
N SER A 31 -18.95 7.11 0.87
CA SER A 31 -19.23 8.51 1.15
C SER A 31 -19.13 8.80 2.63
N PHE A 32 -19.64 7.91 3.44
CA PHE A 32 -19.57 8.09 4.87
C PHE A 32 -18.12 8.04 5.37
N ALA A 33 -17.38 7.05 4.93
CA ALA A 33 -16.00 6.93 5.33
C ALA A 33 -15.18 8.09 4.80
N PHE A 34 -15.57 8.62 3.67
CA PHE A 34 -14.90 9.75 3.08
C PHE A 34 -15.02 10.98 3.97
N MET A 35 -16.11 11.14 4.66
CA MET A 35 -16.30 12.27 5.53
C MET A 35 -15.51 12.14 6.83
N ASN A 36 -15.26 10.93 7.25
CA ASN A 36 -14.53 10.72 8.49
C ASN A 36 -13.09 10.38 8.17
N ARG A 37 -12.24 11.38 8.26
CA ARG A 37 -10.84 11.20 7.91
C ARG A 37 -9.90 11.28 9.10
N GLU A 38 -10.39 11.00 10.25
CA GLU A 38 -9.57 11.00 11.44
C GLU A 38 -8.77 9.71 11.54
N PRO A 39 -7.65 9.73 12.23
CA PRO A 39 -6.88 8.51 12.43
C PRO A 39 -7.73 7.47 13.15
N ARG A 40 -7.59 6.22 12.73
CA ARG A 40 -8.34 5.10 13.30
C ARG A 40 -7.36 4.06 13.80
N LYS A 41 -7.75 3.40 14.85
CA LYS A 41 -6.96 2.31 15.41
C LYS A 41 -7.55 1.00 14.89
N ILE A 42 -6.72 0.22 14.23
CA ILE A 42 -7.14 -1.02 13.60
C ILE A 42 -6.32 -2.16 14.18
N LEU A 43 -7.01 -3.17 14.66
CA LEU A 43 -6.34 -4.33 15.23
C LEU A 43 -6.44 -5.49 14.26
N LEU A 44 -5.31 -6.05 13.87
CA LEU A 44 -5.28 -7.17 12.95
C LEU A 44 -4.53 -8.32 13.56
N HIS A 45 -4.94 -9.53 13.19
CA HIS A 45 -4.25 -10.75 13.59
C HIS A 45 -3.69 -11.39 12.34
N LYS A 46 -2.40 -11.70 12.34
CA LYS A 46 -1.77 -12.32 11.20
C LYS A 46 -2.37 -13.69 10.93
N GLY A 47 -2.65 -13.94 9.65
CA GLY A 47 -3.07 -15.25 9.23
C GLY A 47 -1.90 -16.01 8.63
N SER A 48 -2.21 -17.10 7.94
CA SER A 48 -1.16 -17.92 7.34
C SER A 48 -0.40 -17.16 6.27
N THR A 49 -1.03 -16.19 5.64
CA THR A 49 -0.38 -15.39 4.61
C THR A 49 -0.01 -14.00 5.08
N GLY A 50 -0.02 -13.76 6.38
CA GLY A 50 0.34 -12.47 6.95
C GLY A 50 -0.88 -11.60 7.19
N LEU A 51 -0.73 -10.30 6.98
CA LEU A 51 -1.79 -9.36 7.28
C LEU A 51 -2.75 -9.13 6.12
N GLY A 52 -2.36 -9.48 4.93
CA GLY A 52 -3.25 -9.40 3.78
C GLY A 52 -3.37 -8.01 3.19
N PHE A 53 -2.31 -7.24 3.20
CA PHE A 53 -2.32 -5.97 2.48
C PHE A 53 -0.91 -5.60 2.06
N ASN A 54 -0.83 -4.64 1.15
CA ASN A 54 0.43 -4.18 0.59
C ASN A 54 0.63 -2.71 0.91
N ILE A 55 1.87 -2.29 1.01
CA ILE A 55 2.18 -0.89 1.26
C ILE A 55 3.07 -0.34 0.14
N VAL A 56 2.94 0.97 -0.06
CA VAL A 56 3.81 1.70 -0.98
C VAL A 56 4.21 3.00 -0.32
N GLY A 57 5.22 3.64 -0.90
CA GLY A 57 5.66 4.94 -0.41
C GLY A 57 6.86 4.82 0.48
N GLY A 58 7.06 5.86 1.27
CA GLY A 58 8.17 5.90 2.21
C GLY A 58 9.42 6.57 1.69
N GLU A 59 9.35 7.15 0.51
CA GLU A 59 10.49 7.89 -0.01
C GLU A 59 10.27 9.37 0.21
N ASP A 60 11.33 10.05 0.59
CA ASP A 60 11.29 11.50 0.78
C ASP A 60 10.20 11.94 1.76
N GLY A 61 9.88 11.10 2.72
CA GLY A 61 8.90 11.48 3.72
C GLY A 61 7.47 11.55 3.23
N GLU A 62 7.18 10.94 2.11
CA GLU A 62 5.84 11.01 1.54
C GLU A 62 4.79 10.24 2.31
N GLY A 63 5.21 9.32 3.14
CA GLY A 63 4.28 8.53 3.91
C GLY A 63 4.11 7.14 3.35
N ILE A 64 3.54 6.29 4.18
CA ILE A 64 3.32 4.88 3.84
C ILE A 64 1.84 4.70 3.60
N PHE A 65 1.47 4.15 2.45
CA PHE A 65 0.07 4.00 2.07
C PHE A 65 -0.26 2.54 1.79
N VAL A 66 -1.50 2.20 2.05
CA VAL A 66 -2.02 0.89 1.69
C VAL A 66 -2.40 0.94 0.22
N SER A 67 -1.76 0.09 -0.56
CA SER A 67 -1.99 0.08 -2.01
C SER A 67 -2.87 -1.06 -2.47
N PHE A 68 -3.02 -2.08 -1.65
CA PHE A 68 -3.77 -3.26 -2.05
C PHE A 68 -4.22 -4.04 -0.82
N ILE A 69 -5.45 -4.53 -0.86
CA ILE A 69 -6.00 -5.38 0.19
C ILE A 69 -6.32 -6.73 -0.41
N LEU A 70 -5.75 -7.76 0.17
CA LEU A 70 -5.95 -9.12 -0.31
C LEU A 70 -7.32 -9.63 0.10
N ALA A 71 -8.10 -10.05 -0.88
CA ALA A 71 -9.45 -10.55 -0.61
C ALA A 71 -9.38 -11.76 0.31
N GLY A 72 -10.18 -11.72 1.37
CA GLY A 72 -10.24 -12.81 2.32
C GLY A 72 -9.15 -12.80 3.36
N GLY A 73 -8.19 -11.90 3.27
CA GLY A 73 -7.14 -11.81 4.27
C GLY A 73 -7.58 -11.05 5.51
N PRO A 74 -6.73 -11.00 6.52
CA PRO A 74 -7.12 -10.33 7.77
C PRO A 74 -7.52 -8.88 7.60
N ALA A 75 -6.81 -8.12 6.79
CA ALA A 75 -7.16 -6.72 6.58
C ALA A 75 -8.52 -6.58 5.92
N ASP A 76 -8.79 -7.41 4.93
CA ASP A 76 -10.07 -7.39 4.25
C ASP A 76 -11.20 -7.75 5.20
N LEU A 77 -11.00 -8.80 5.97
CA LEU A 77 -12.03 -9.29 6.87
C LEU A 77 -12.33 -8.29 7.98
N SER A 78 -11.36 -7.52 8.40
CA SER A 78 -11.60 -6.51 9.41
C SER A 78 -12.52 -5.41 8.90
N GLY A 79 -12.47 -5.15 7.61
CA GLY A 79 -13.29 -4.12 7.03
C GLY A 79 -12.90 -2.70 7.36
N GLU A 80 -11.80 -2.53 8.07
CA GLU A 80 -11.43 -1.20 8.56
C GLU A 80 -10.28 -0.57 7.79
N LEU A 81 -9.45 -1.39 7.19
CA LEU A 81 -8.32 -0.88 6.42
C LEU A 81 -8.70 -0.85 4.96
N ARG A 82 -8.30 0.19 4.26
CA ARG A 82 -8.64 0.32 2.85
C ARG A 82 -7.49 0.91 2.05
N ARG A 83 -7.56 0.70 0.76
CA ARG A 83 -6.60 1.28 -0.16
C ARG A 83 -6.68 2.80 -0.06
N GLY A 84 -5.52 3.43 0.01
CA GLY A 84 -5.46 4.88 0.17
C GLY A 84 -5.34 5.31 1.62
N ASP A 85 -5.37 4.37 2.56
CA ASP A 85 -5.07 4.70 3.95
C ASP A 85 -3.59 4.96 4.10
N ARG A 86 -3.26 6.00 4.83
CA ARG A 86 -1.88 6.27 5.20
C ARG A 86 -1.64 5.64 6.58
N ILE A 87 -0.60 4.86 6.69
CA ILE A 87 -0.28 4.20 7.95
C ILE A 87 0.59 5.12 8.78
N LEU A 88 0.08 5.49 9.93
CA LEU A 88 0.77 6.43 10.81
C LEU A 88 1.64 5.74 11.83
N SER A 89 1.23 4.57 12.29
CA SER A 89 2.05 3.80 13.23
C SER A 89 1.66 2.34 13.21
N VAL A 90 2.60 1.51 13.64
CA VAL A 90 2.39 0.07 13.78
C VAL A 90 2.94 -0.33 15.14
N ASN A 91 2.08 -0.84 16.00
CA ASN A 91 2.45 -1.24 17.35
C ASN A 91 3.24 -0.15 18.08
N GLY A 92 2.81 1.09 17.90
CA GLY A 92 3.44 2.22 18.56
C GLY A 92 4.66 2.78 17.87
N VAL A 93 5.12 2.14 16.79
CA VAL A 93 6.25 2.65 16.03
C VAL A 93 5.74 3.67 15.04
N ASN A 94 6.22 4.90 15.15
CA ASN A 94 5.77 5.98 14.28
C ASN A 94 6.31 5.80 12.87
N LEU A 95 5.42 5.74 11.90
CA LEU A 95 5.81 5.54 10.51
C LEU A 95 5.51 6.75 9.62
N ARG A 96 5.21 7.87 10.22
CA ARG A 96 4.86 9.06 9.41
C ARG A 96 5.97 9.46 8.46
N ASN A 97 7.20 9.35 8.91
CA ASN A 97 8.36 9.68 8.08
C ASN A 97 9.26 8.48 7.83
N ALA A 98 8.71 7.30 7.95
CA ALA A 98 9.49 6.09 7.79
C ALA A 98 9.79 5.81 6.32
N THR A 99 10.90 5.15 6.07
CA THR A 99 11.18 4.64 4.74
C THR A 99 10.32 3.41 4.53
N HIS A 100 10.22 2.99 3.27
CA HIS A 100 9.47 1.79 2.95
C HIS A 100 10.02 0.58 3.72
N GLU A 101 11.33 0.49 3.78
CA GLU A 101 11.96 -0.63 4.47
C GLU A 101 11.68 -0.62 5.95
N GLN A 102 11.69 0.56 6.55
CA GLN A 102 11.38 0.67 7.97
C GLN A 102 9.96 0.24 8.26
N ALA A 103 9.04 0.64 7.39
CA ALA A 103 7.64 0.26 7.56
C ALA A 103 7.47 -1.24 7.38
N ALA A 104 8.09 -1.81 6.36
CA ALA A 104 8.01 -3.24 6.14
C ALA A 104 8.58 -4.02 7.32
N ALA A 105 9.70 -3.54 7.85
CA ALA A 105 10.31 -4.18 9.01
C ALA A 105 9.40 -4.12 10.22
N ALA A 106 8.77 -2.97 10.45
CA ALA A 106 7.86 -2.83 11.57
C ALA A 106 6.69 -3.80 11.46
N LEU A 107 6.16 -3.95 10.26
CA LEU A 107 5.07 -4.90 10.05
C LEU A 107 5.50 -6.33 10.24
N LYS A 108 6.70 -6.67 9.78
CA LYS A 108 7.21 -8.02 9.94
C LYS A 108 7.49 -8.36 11.38
N ARG A 109 8.00 -7.40 12.14
CA ARG A 109 8.35 -7.63 13.54
C ARG A 109 7.16 -7.59 14.46
N ALA A 110 6.03 -7.18 13.95
CA ALA A 110 4.89 -6.87 14.79
C ALA A 110 4.27 -8.07 15.50
N GLY A 111 4.66 -9.28 15.18
CA GLY A 111 4.11 -10.44 15.85
C GLY A 111 2.73 -10.79 15.35
N GLN A 112 2.02 -11.60 16.09
CA GLN A 112 0.72 -12.13 15.66
C GLN A 112 -0.37 -11.08 15.68
N THR A 113 -0.34 -10.18 16.64
CA THR A 113 -1.34 -9.14 16.76
C THR A 113 -0.70 -7.81 16.45
N VAL A 114 -1.31 -7.08 15.52
CA VAL A 114 -0.74 -5.84 15.02
C VAL A 114 -1.76 -4.72 15.19
N THR A 115 -1.33 -3.67 15.86
CA THR A 115 -2.16 -2.48 16.05
C THR A 115 -1.69 -1.42 15.08
N ILE A 116 -2.56 -1.01 14.18
CA ILE A 116 -2.24 -0.04 13.15
C ILE A 116 -3.06 1.22 13.37
N ILE A 117 -2.38 2.36 13.34
CA ILE A 117 -3.10 3.63 13.28
C ILE A 117 -3.04 4.08 11.84
N ALA A 118 -4.19 4.24 11.23
CA ALA A 118 -4.28 4.60 9.82
C ALA A 118 -5.22 5.77 9.64
N GLN A 119 -4.99 6.54 8.60
CA GLN A 119 -5.82 7.68 8.27
C GLN A 119 -6.07 7.67 6.78
N TYR A 120 -7.33 7.81 6.40
CA TYR A 120 -7.69 7.77 4.99
C TYR A 120 -7.25 9.06 4.31
N ARG A 121 -6.34 8.93 3.36
CA ARG A 121 -5.77 10.07 2.64
C ARG A 121 -5.74 9.79 1.14
N PRO A 122 -6.91 9.67 0.52
CA PRO A 122 -6.96 9.28 -0.89
C PRO A 122 -6.31 10.29 -1.82
N GLU A 123 -6.34 11.58 -1.47
CA GLU A 123 -5.74 12.59 -2.33
C GLU A 123 -4.23 12.44 -2.38
N GLU A 124 -3.63 12.20 -1.22
CA GLU A 124 -2.20 12.01 -1.17
C GLU A 124 -1.80 10.75 -1.89
N TYR A 125 -2.58 9.71 -1.72
CA TYR A 125 -2.32 8.45 -2.37
C TYR A 125 -2.44 8.58 -3.89
N SER A 126 -3.43 9.30 -4.37
CA SER A 126 -3.60 9.52 -5.80
C SER A 126 -2.41 10.25 -6.40
N ARG A 127 -1.92 11.25 -5.71
CA ARG A 127 -0.74 11.97 -6.18
C ARG A 127 0.46 11.07 -6.23
N PHE A 128 0.59 10.21 -5.24
CA PHE A 128 1.68 9.26 -5.20
C PHE A 128 1.59 8.28 -6.36
N GLU A 129 0.41 7.77 -6.63
CA GLU A 129 0.21 6.85 -7.74
C GLU A 129 0.55 7.49 -9.07
N SER A 130 0.14 8.72 -9.26
CA SER A 130 0.44 9.44 -10.49
C SER A 130 1.93 9.59 -10.69
N LYS A 131 2.62 9.90 -9.62
CA LYS A 131 4.06 10.06 -9.65
C LYS A 131 4.75 8.76 -10.05
N ILE A 132 4.29 7.67 -9.49
CA ILE A 132 4.85 6.35 -9.80
C ILE A 132 4.60 6.01 -11.26
N HIS A 133 3.41 6.30 -11.72
CA HIS A 133 3.05 6.04 -13.11
C HIS A 133 3.95 6.83 -14.06
N ASP A 134 4.15 8.09 -13.77
CA ASP A 134 5.00 8.93 -14.60
C ASP A 134 6.43 8.43 -14.64
N LEU A 135 6.94 8.03 -13.49
CA LEU A 135 8.29 7.50 -13.42
C LEU A 135 8.44 6.23 -14.24
N ARG A 136 7.44 5.38 -14.19
CA ARG A 136 7.48 4.16 -14.99
C ARG A 136 7.50 4.46 -16.46
N GLU A 137 6.71 5.42 -16.89
CA GLU A 137 6.68 5.79 -18.29
C GLU A 137 8.01 6.35 -18.72
N GLN A 138 8.60 7.17 -17.90
CA GLN A 138 9.90 7.74 -18.20
C GLN A 138 10.95 6.66 -18.35
N MET A 139 10.92 5.70 -17.47
CA MET A 139 11.88 4.60 -17.53
C MET A 139 11.71 3.77 -18.78
N MET A 140 10.49 3.51 -19.15
CA MET A 140 10.22 2.76 -20.36
C MET A 140 10.68 3.50 -21.60
N ASN A 141 10.40 4.78 -21.63
CA ASN A 141 10.82 5.60 -22.77
C ASN A 141 12.34 5.68 -22.86
N SER A 142 12.98 5.82 -21.73
CA SER A 142 14.43 5.85 -21.70
C SER A 142 15.03 4.56 -22.22
N SER A 143 14.48 3.46 -21.79
CA SER A 143 14.94 2.16 -22.25
C SER A 143 14.80 2.02 -23.75
N MET A 144 13.66 2.43 -24.26
CA MET A 144 13.42 2.34 -25.67
C MET A 144 14.36 3.22 -26.46
N SER A 145 14.59 4.42 -25.97
CA SER A 145 15.51 5.33 -26.60
C SER A 145 16.91 4.77 -26.64
N SER A 146 17.33 4.22 -25.54
CA SER A 146 18.64 3.62 -25.48
C SER A 146 18.76 2.46 -26.45
N GLY A 147 17.74 1.66 -26.52
CA GLY A 147 17.73 0.55 -27.42
C GLY A 147 17.85 1.00 -28.86
N SER A 148 17.08 2.03 -29.18
CA SER A 148 17.15 2.59 -30.53
C SER A 148 18.52 3.09 -30.87
N GLY A 149 19.12 3.81 -29.94
CA GLY A 149 20.45 4.32 -30.14
C GLY A 149 21.43 3.21 -30.36
N SER A 150 21.30 2.19 -29.61
CA SER A 150 22.14 1.01 -29.72
C SER A 150 22.04 0.38 -31.09
N LEU A 151 20.84 0.28 -31.57
CA LEU A 151 20.62 -0.34 -32.87
C LEU A 151 21.24 0.46 -34.00
N ARG A 152 21.30 1.73 -33.87
CA ARG A 152 21.86 2.56 -34.91
C ARG A 152 23.36 2.47 -34.99
N THR A 153 23.96 2.12 -33.94
CA THR A 153 25.41 1.96 -33.94
C THR A 153 25.79 0.58 -34.38
#